data_b4a220aeb0203f6516a340d43b6b52ba
#
_entry.id   b4a220aeb0203f6516a340d43b6b52ba
#
_cell.length_a   1.000
_cell.length_b   1.000
_cell.length_c   1.000
_cell.angle_alpha   90.00
_cell.angle_beta   90.00
_cell.angle_gamma   90.00
#
_symmetry.space_group_name_H-M   'P 1'
#
loop_
_entity.id
_entity.type
_entity.pdbx_description
1 polymer ?
#
loop_
_entity_poly.entity_id
_entity_poly.type
_entity_poly.pdbx_seq_one_letter_code
_entity_poly.pdbx_strand_id
1 'polypeptide(L)'
;MKIVVLGAGAWGTALAVNAARAADAGVTRHQVTLWARNAAQVQSLQAERANTRYLPGIALPESLLLQGGGEASLAHAVSGQDLIILATPVAAARGMLQRLQHVTAPLAWLS
;
A
#
# COMPACT_ATOMS: atom_id res chain seq x y z
N MET A 1 -6.88 -2.43 13.25
CA MET A 1 -6.49 -1.17 12.59
C MET A 1 -6.43 -1.40 11.08
N LYS A 2 -6.96 -0.46 10.33
CA LYS A 2 -6.87 -0.49 8.86
C LYS A 2 -5.71 0.39 8.41
N ILE A 3 -4.78 -0.19 7.66
CA ILE A 3 -3.57 0.48 7.19
C ILE A 3 -3.51 0.41 5.67
N VAL A 4 -3.24 1.53 5.03
CA VAL A 4 -2.96 1.55 3.60
C VAL A 4 -1.53 2.04 3.37
N VAL A 5 -0.78 1.31 2.54
CA VAL A 5 0.55 1.70 2.10
C VAL A 5 0.44 2.20 0.67
N LEU A 6 0.78 3.46 0.44
CA LEU A 6 0.71 4.10 -0.87
C LEU A 6 2.07 4.04 -1.54
N GLY A 7 2.20 3.21 -2.55
CA GLY A 7 3.43 3.03 -3.30
C GLY A 7 3.94 1.60 -3.23
N ALA A 8 3.95 0.93 -4.38
CA ALA A 8 4.32 -0.48 -4.49
C ALA A 8 5.74 -0.68 -5.01
N GLY A 9 6.67 0.17 -4.59
CA GLY A 9 8.09 -0.06 -4.78
C GLY A 9 8.60 -1.10 -3.77
N ALA A 10 9.92 -1.26 -3.68
CA ALA A 10 10.51 -2.26 -2.79
C ALA A 10 10.17 -2.01 -1.32
N TRP A 11 10.30 -0.78 -0.86
CA TRP A 11 10.01 -0.41 0.54
C TRP A 11 8.54 -0.57 0.89
N GLY A 12 7.65 -0.02 0.06
CA GLY A 12 6.21 -0.11 0.32
C GLY A 12 5.73 -1.54 0.35
N THR A 13 6.18 -2.35 -0.61
CA THR A 13 5.81 -3.75 -0.67
C THR A 13 6.33 -4.53 0.53
N ALA A 14 7.59 -4.33 0.91
CA ALA A 14 8.19 -5.01 2.06
C ALA A 14 7.43 -4.67 3.36
N LEU A 15 7.11 -3.41 3.56
CA LEU A 15 6.37 -2.96 4.73
C LEU A 15 4.98 -3.58 4.78
N ALA A 16 4.27 -3.55 3.65
CA ALA A 16 2.93 -4.12 3.56
C ALA A 16 2.92 -5.63 3.82
N VAL A 17 3.91 -6.34 3.26
CA VAL A 17 4.06 -7.79 3.48
C VAL A 17 4.30 -8.10 4.95
N ASN A 18 5.21 -7.36 5.58
CA ASN A 18 5.53 -7.59 6.99
C ASN A 18 4.32 -7.32 7.89
N ALA A 19 3.58 -6.24 7.63
CA ALA A 19 2.39 -5.92 8.41
C ALA A 19 1.29 -6.98 8.23
N ALA A 20 1.08 -7.45 7.00
CA ALA A 20 0.08 -8.47 6.71
C ALA A 20 0.47 -9.82 7.35
N ARG A 21 1.75 -10.19 7.32
CA ARG A 21 2.22 -11.42 7.96
C ARG A 21 2.05 -11.37 9.47
N ALA A 22 2.31 -10.23 10.09
CA ALA A 22 2.10 -10.06 11.52
C ALA A 22 0.61 -10.24 11.88
N ALA A 23 -0.28 -9.71 11.04
CA ALA A 23 -1.72 -9.89 11.24
C ALA A 23 -2.13 -11.37 11.08
N ASP A 24 -1.61 -12.05 10.06
CA ASP A 24 -1.90 -13.47 9.82
C ASP A 24 -1.40 -14.36 10.96
N ALA A 25 -0.27 -14.00 11.56
CA ALA A 25 0.28 -14.73 12.69
C ALA A 25 -0.42 -14.43 14.02
N GLY A 26 -1.43 -13.55 14.02
CA GLY A 26 -2.15 -13.18 15.23
C GLY A 26 -1.39 -12.21 16.13
N VAL A 27 -0.27 -11.66 15.69
CA VAL A 27 0.51 -10.69 16.47
C VAL A 27 -0.21 -9.35 16.53
N THR A 28 -0.88 -8.97 15.42
CA THR A 28 -1.67 -7.75 15.33
C THR A 28 -2.99 -8.06 14.62
N ARG A 29 -3.95 -7.12 14.71
CA ARG A 29 -5.24 -7.25 14.02
C ARG A 29 -5.37 -6.19 12.94
N HIS A 30 -4.32 -6.03 12.13
CA HIS A 30 -4.31 -5.05 11.05
C HIS A 30 -4.88 -5.64 9.77
N GLN A 31 -5.69 -4.84 9.09
CA GLN A 31 -6.04 -5.06 7.69
C GLN A 31 -5.15 -4.16 6.85
N VAL A 32 -4.34 -4.75 5.98
CA VAL A 32 -3.33 -4.02 5.22
C VAL A 32 -3.68 -3.99 3.75
N THR A 33 -3.63 -2.81 3.16
CA THR A 33 -3.84 -2.59 1.73
C THR A 33 -2.56 -2.00 1.15
N LEU A 34 -2.11 -2.52 0.02
CA LEU A 34 -1.03 -1.95 -0.78
C LEU A 34 -1.64 -1.30 -2.01
N TRP A 35 -1.39 -0.01 -2.19
CA TRP A 35 -1.92 0.74 -3.32
C TRP A 35 -0.79 1.09 -4.28
N ALA A 36 -1.00 0.84 -5.57
CA ALA A 36 -0.08 1.21 -6.64
C ALA A 36 -0.79 2.11 -7.64
N ARG A 37 -0.09 3.12 -8.14
CA ARG A 37 -0.64 4.07 -9.09
C ARG A 37 -0.93 3.45 -10.45
N ASN A 38 -0.08 2.56 -10.91
CA ASN A 38 -0.16 1.97 -12.25
C ASN A 38 -1.09 0.77 -12.26
N ALA A 39 -2.14 0.83 -13.09
CA ALA A 39 -3.13 -0.24 -13.18
C ALA A 39 -2.52 -1.57 -13.64
N ALA A 40 -1.57 -1.53 -14.56
CA ALA A 40 -0.89 -2.74 -15.05
C ALA A 40 -0.09 -3.39 -13.94
N GLN A 41 0.56 -2.60 -13.09
CA GLN A 41 1.29 -3.12 -11.94
C GLN A 41 0.34 -3.80 -10.95
N VAL A 42 -0.80 -3.19 -10.68
CA VAL A 42 -1.80 -3.79 -9.77
C VAL A 42 -2.30 -5.13 -10.30
N GLN A 43 -2.59 -5.20 -11.60
CA GLN A 43 -3.02 -6.45 -12.22
C GLN A 43 -1.96 -7.53 -12.09
N SER A 44 -0.70 -7.19 -12.31
CA SER A 44 0.42 -8.12 -12.16
C SER A 44 0.55 -8.61 -10.72
N LEU A 45 0.46 -7.68 -9.74
CA LEU A 45 0.51 -8.04 -8.33
C LEU A 45 -0.62 -8.99 -7.93
N GLN A 46 -1.82 -8.74 -8.42
CA GLN A 46 -2.98 -9.57 -8.13
C GLN A 46 -2.86 -10.96 -8.77
N ALA A 47 -2.39 -11.02 -10.01
CA ALA A 47 -2.28 -12.27 -10.76
C ALA A 47 -1.14 -13.14 -10.22
N GLU A 48 0.01 -12.55 -9.95
CA GLU A 48 1.21 -13.28 -9.54
C GLU A 48 1.32 -13.45 -8.03
N ARG A 49 0.63 -12.63 -7.26
CA ARG A 49 0.76 -12.54 -5.80
C ARG A 49 2.22 -12.37 -5.38
N ALA A 50 2.95 -11.59 -6.16
CA ALA A 50 4.35 -11.26 -5.93
C ALA A 50 4.68 -9.97 -6.65
N ASN A 51 5.65 -9.22 -6.14
CA ASN A 51 6.15 -8.01 -6.77
C ASN A 51 7.55 -8.29 -7.32
N THR A 52 7.61 -9.03 -8.42
CA THR A 52 8.86 -9.53 -8.97
C THR A 52 9.79 -8.43 -9.45
N ARG A 53 9.25 -7.28 -9.82
CA ARG A 53 10.04 -6.14 -10.27
C ARG A 53 10.81 -5.45 -9.14
N TYR A 54 10.17 -5.29 -7.99
CA TYR A 54 10.74 -4.49 -6.88
C TYR A 54 11.11 -5.31 -5.67
N LEU A 55 10.51 -6.47 -5.48
CA LEU A 55 10.76 -7.33 -4.33
C LEU A 55 10.71 -8.81 -4.76
N PRO A 56 11.69 -9.24 -5.58
CA PRO A 56 11.67 -10.62 -6.10
C PRO A 56 11.84 -11.66 -4.99
N GLY A 57 11.24 -12.81 -5.20
CA GLY A 57 11.37 -13.93 -4.28
C GLY A 57 10.48 -13.89 -3.04
N ILE A 58 9.63 -12.86 -2.91
CA ILE A 58 8.75 -12.72 -1.76
C ILE A 58 7.30 -12.88 -2.22
N ALA A 59 6.60 -13.87 -1.68
CA ALA A 59 5.18 -14.04 -1.96
C ALA A 59 4.36 -13.06 -1.13
N LEU A 60 3.32 -12.48 -1.75
CA LEU A 60 2.40 -11.58 -1.05
C LEU A 60 1.39 -12.41 -0.25
N PRO A 61 1.19 -12.13 1.04
CA PRO A 61 0.17 -12.83 1.83
C PRO A 61 -1.23 -12.68 1.22
N GLU A 62 -2.04 -13.71 1.32
CA GLU A 62 -3.41 -13.66 0.79
C GLU A 62 -4.27 -12.59 1.45
N SER A 63 -4.00 -12.29 2.71
CA SER A 63 -4.72 -11.26 3.46
C SER A 63 -4.37 -9.84 3.00
N LEU A 64 -3.26 -9.66 2.27
CA LEU A 64 -2.87 -8.36 1.76
C LEU A 64 -3.79 -7.95 0.61
N LEU A 65 -4.49 -6.83 0.79
CA LEU A 65 -5.37 -6.28 -0.24
C LEU A 65 -4.54 -5.44 -1.22
N LEU A 66 -4.84 -5.58 -2.51
CA LEU A 66 -4.12 -4.88 -3.57
C LEU A 66 -5.09 -3.99 -4.32
N GLN A 67 -4.81 -2.69 -4.35
CA GLN A 67 -5.64 -1.70 -5.02
C GLN A 67 -4.77 -0.72 -5.80
N GLY A 68 -5.39 0.00 -6.72
CA GLY A 68 -4.68 1.01 -7.49
C GLY A 68 -5.34 1.30 -8.82
N GLY A 69 -4.62 2.03 -9.66
CA GLY A 69 -5.06 2.32 -11.01
C GLY A 69 -5.69 3.69 -11.21
N GLY A 70 -5.23 4.72 -10.51
CA GLY A 70 -5.64 6.09 -10.77
C GLY A 70 -6.17 6.83 -9.55
N GLU A 71 -6.57 8.08 -9.76
CA GLU A 71 -6.98 8.97 -8.66
C GLU A 71 -8.26 8.53 -7.96
N ALA A 72 -9.22 8.00 -8.71
CA ALA A 72 -10.45 7.51 -8.11
C ALA A 72 -10.17 6.34 -7.16
N SER A 73 -9.23 5.47 -7.52
CA SER A 73 -8.85 4.37 -6.65
C SER A 73 -8.09 4.84 -5.42
N LEU A 74 -7.34 5.95 -5.53
CA LEU A 74 -6.65 6.53 -4.37
C LEU A 74 -7.66 7.01 -3.33
N ALA A 75 -8.66 7.75 -3.74
CA ALA A 75 -9.71 8.22 -2.83
C ALA A 75 -10.40 7.05 -2.13
N HIS A 76 -10.70 5.99 -2.87
CA HIS A 76 -11.30 4.78 -2.33
C HIS A 76 -10.36 4.07 -1.35
N ALA A 77 -9.08 3.95 -1.72
CA ALA A 77 -8.10 3.23 -0.90
C ALA A 77 -7.86 3.88 0.45
N VAL A 78 -7.86 5.23 0.51
CA VAL A 78 -7.60 5.96 1.77
C VAL A 78 -8.86 6.11 2.63
N SER A 79 -10.03 5.87 2.08
CA SER A 79 -11.29 6.01 2.80
C SER A 79 -11.39 4.99 3.93
N GLY A 80 -11.69 5.45 5.13
CA GLY A 80 -11.88 4.58 6.29
C GLY A 80 -10.61 3.96 6.86
N GLN A 81 -9.43 4.41 6.43
CA GLN A 81 -8.17 3.90 6.96
C GLN A 81 -7.85 4.55 8.30
N ASP A 82 -7.21 3.79 9.18
CA ASP A 82 -6.73 4.29 10.47
C ASP A 82 -5.33 4.88 10.36
N LEU A 83 -4.53 4.40 9.41
CA LEU A 83 -3.18 4.88 9.17
C LEU A 83 -2.88 4.83 7.67
N ILE A 84 -2.29 5.90 7.15
CA ILE A 84 -1.86 5.99 5.75
C ILE A 84 -0.35 6.14 5.74
N ILE A 85 0.35 5.22 5.07
CA ILE A 85 1.81 5.25 4.97
C ILE A 85 2.18 5.60 3.53
N LEU A 86 2.93 6.70 3.37
CA LEU A 86 3.45 7.11 2.08
C LEU A 86 4.81 6.46 1.86
N ALA A 87 4.88 5.55 0.90
CA ALA A 87 6.12 4.87 0.53
C ALA A 87 6.51 5.21 -0.90
N THR A 88 6.30 6.46 -1.30
CA THR A 88 6.61 6.96 -2.63
C THR A 88 7.91 7.76 -2.62
N PRO A 89 8.60 7.87 -3.77
CA PRO A 89 9.76 8.76 -3.87
C PRO A 89 9.39 10.21 -3.53
N VAL A 90 10.37 10.99 -3.09
CA VAL A 90 10.18 12.39 -2.70
C VAL A 90 9.47 13.19 -3.80
N ALA A 91 9.87 12.97 -5.05
CA ALA A 91 9.29 13.69 -6.19
C ALA A 91 7.79 13.44 -6.35
N ALA A 92 7.30 12.25 -5.99
CA ALA A 92 5.89 11.90 -6.09
C ALA A 92 5.11 12.23 -4.81
N ALA A 93 5.79 12.31 -3.67
CA ALA A 93 5.14 12.49 -2.36
C ALA A 93 4.38 13.82 -2.27
N ARG A 94 4.92 14.89 -2.85
CA ARG A 94 4.28 16.21 -2.80
C ARG A 94 2.91 16.18 -3.46
N GLY A 95 2.80 15.59 -4.64
CA GLY A 95 1.51 15.45 -5.34
C GLY A 95 0.53 14.59 -4.56
N MET A 96 1.02 13.53 -3.94
CA MET A 96 0.20 12.67 -3.08
C MET A 96 -0.35 13.45 -1.88
N LEU A 97 0.50 14.21 -1.20
CA LEU A 97 0.08 15.00 -0.04
C LEU A 97 -1.00 16.00 -0.40
N GLN A 98 -0.90 16.63 -1.58
CA GLN A 98 -1.93 17.55 -2.05
C GLN A 98 -3.27 16.86 -2.24
N ARG A 99 -3.27 15.63 -2.75
CA ARG A 99 -4.50 14.86 -2.96
C ARG A 99 -5.10 14.35 -1.66
N LEU A 100 -4.30 14.27 -0.61
CA LEU A 100 -4.72 13.75 0.69
C LEU A 100 -5.11 14.85 1.68
N GLN A 101 -5.24 16.11 1.24
CA GLN A 101 -5.55 17.25 2.12
C GLN A 101 -6.84 17.07 2.93
N HIS A 102 -7.80 16.33 2.40
CA HIS A 102 -9.09 16.13 3.05
C HIS A 102 -9.12 14.88 3.95
N VAL A 103 -8.03 14.15 4.02
CA VAL A 103 -7.96 12.92 4.80
C VAL A 103 -7.59 13.25 6.23
N THR A 104 -8.35 12.72 7.19
CA THR A 104 -8.13 12.97 8.61
C THR A 104 -7.30 11.89 9.29
N ALA A 105 -7.05 10.75 8.63
CA ALA A 105 -6.23 9.68 9.17
C ALA A 105 -4.77 10.12 9.32
N PRO A 106 -4.06 9.62 10.34
CA PRO A 106 -2.64 9.90 10.47
C PRO A 106 -1.84 9.46 9.25
N LEU A 107 -0.89 10.30 8.86
CA LEU A 107 0.00 10.05 7.73
C LEU A 107 1.41 9.80 8.24
N ALA A 108 2.05 8.74 7.77
CA ALA A 108 3.46 8.47 7.99
C ALA A 108 4.15 8.42 6.62
N TRP A 109 5.33 9.04 6.53
CA TRP A 109 6.10 9.05 5.29
C TRP A 109 7.40 8.31 5.47
N LEU A 110 7.59 7.28 4.65
CA LEU A 110 8.81 6.48 4.63
C LEU A 110 9.44 6.59 3.24
N SER A 111 10.65 7.06 3.20
CA SER A 111 11.39 7.17 1.94
C SER A 111 12.52 6.14 1.89
#